data_379adfc097d19c9db2a30ea86e18085b
#
_entry.id   379adfc097d19c9db2a30ea86e18085b
#
_cell.length_a   1.000
_cell.length_b   1.000
_cell.length_c   1.000
_cell.angle_alpha   90.00
_cell.angle_beta   90.00
_cell.angle_gamma   90.00
#
_symmetry.space_group_name_H-M   'P 1'
#
loop_
_entity.id
_entity.type
_entity.pdbx_description
1 polymer ?
#
loop_
_entity_poly.entity_id
_entity_poly.type
_entity_poly.pdbx_seq_one_letter_code
_entity_poly.pdbx_strand_id
1 'polypeptide(L)'
;MSVDVILEDLSEAGEQGSVKVPELYKLESFAAVHPLVSTVTGKLKVTSNALDLLQGAFPGGSITGAPKVRAMQIIDELEPTNRNIYCGSMGYLGVFGDMDTNICIRTLLCEKSNHQQTMHCWAGGGIVLDSNAKDEYQESLDKVSKILPILSFDSSLLMLG
;
A
#
# COMPACT_ATOMS: atom_id res chain seq x y z
N MET A 1 12.52 4.12 7.52
CA MET A 1 11.37 3.28 7.92
C MET A 1 10.77 2.49 6.76
N SER A 2 10.22 3.07 5.70
CA SER A 2 9.64 2.27 4.60
C SER A 2 10.66 1.40 3.86
N VAL A 3 11.87 1.93 3.63
CA VAL A 3 12.95 1.18 2.96
C VAL A 3 13.44 0.01 3.81
N ASP A 4 13.58 0.20 5.11
CA ASP A 4 14.06 -0.85 6.03
C ASP A 4 13.09 -2.04 6.07
N VAL A 5 11.80 -1.76 6.07
CA VAL A 5 10.77 -2.81 6.05
C VAL A 5 10.76 -3.56 4.72
N ILE A 6 10.95 -2.86 3.58
CA ILE A 6 11.08 -3.51 2.26
C ILE A 6 12.35 -4.36 2.20
N LEU A 7 13.46 -3.90 2.79
CA LEU A 7 14.69 -4.67 2.90
C LEU A 7 14.48 -5.97 3.69
N GLU A 8 13.73 -5.90 4.79
CA GLU A 8 13.37 -7.07 5.60
C GLU A 8 12.49 -8.04 4.79
N ASP A 9 11.41 -7.55 4.19
CA ASP A 9 10.49 -8.34 3.37
C ASP A 9 11.21 -9.06 2.21
N LEU A 10 12.09 -8.36 1.48
CA LEU A 10 12.86 -8.95 0.37
C LEU A 10 13.96 -9.92 0.84
N SER A 11 14.50 -9.72 2.03
CA SER A 11 15.57 -10.59 2.56
C SER A 11 15.07 -12.00 2.90
N GLU A 12 13.79 -12.16 3.13
CA GLU A 12 13.18 -13.46 3.45
C GLU A 12 13.24 -14.43 2.25
N ALA A 13 12.89 -13.96 1.04
CA ALA A 13 12.92 -14.76 -0.19
C ALA A 13 14.23 -14.61 -0.99
N GLY A 14 15.04 -13.61 -0.67
CA GLY A 14 16.29 -13.26 -1.37
C GLY A 14 17.51 -14.11 -0.97
N GLU A 15 18.48 -14.24 -1.89
CA GLU A 15 19.81 -14.76 -1.57
C GLU A 15 20.48 -13.84 -0.55
N GLN A 16 21.16 -14.43 0.44
CA GLN A 16 21.86 -13.69 1.48
C GLN A 16 22.87 -12.69 0.88
N GLY A 17 22.78 -11.42 1.28
CA GLY A 17 23.67 -10.36 0.82
C GLY A 17 23.40 -9.86 -0.61
N SER A 18 22.36 -10.34 -1.28
CA SER A 18 21.99 -9.87 -2.62
C SER A 18 21.11 -8.61 -2.60
N VAL A 19 20.43 -8.34 -1.48
CA VAL A 19 19.53 -7.20 -1.37
C VAL A 19 20.34 -5.90 -1.28
N LYS A 20 19.99 -4.94 -2.14
CA LYS A 20 20.69 -3.65 -2.30
C LYS A 20 19.66 -2.52 -2.47
N VAL A 21 20.09 -1.30 -2.17
CA VAL A 21 19.35 -0.07 -2.41
C VAL A 21 20.12 0.76 -3.46
N PRO A 22 19.97 0.48 -4.76
CA PRO A 22 20.70 1.21 -5.79
C PRO A 22 20.31 2.70 -5.87
N GLU A 23 19.06 3.02 -5.50
CA GLU A 23 18.58 4.39 -5.45
C GLU A 23 17.85 4.63 -4.12
N LEU A 24 18.30 5.65 -3.38
CA LEU A 24 17.71 6.05 -2.11
C LEU A 24 17.24 7.50 -2.21
N TYR A 25 15.94 7.73 -1.91
CA TYR A 25 15.31 9.06 -1.89
C TYR A 25 15.54 9.87 -3.17
N LYS A 26 15.55 9.21 -4.32
CA LYS A 26 15.64 9.89 -5.61
C LYS A 26 14.38 10.70 -5.86
N LEU A 27 14.56 11.98 -6.18
CA LEU A 27 13.43 12.82 -6.56
C LEU A 27 12.99 12.46 -7.98
N GLU A 28 11.76 11.98 -8.10
CA GLU A 28 11.10 11.78 -9.39
C GLU A 28 10.07 12.87 -9.63
N SER A 29 10.07 13.43 -10.86
CA SER A 29 9.21 14.55 -11.22
C SER A 29 8.11 14.09 -12.16
N PHE A 30 6.88 14.09 -11.68
CA PHE A 30 5.67 13.89 -12.46
C PHE A 30 4.90 15.21 -12.58
N ALA A 31 3.98 15.32 -13.53
CA ALA A 31 3.24 16.54 -13.81
C ALA A 31 2.45 17.11 -12.59
N ALA A 32 2.08 16.25 -11.64
CA ALA A 32 1.26 16.65 -10.49
C ALA A 32 1.96 16.48 -9.13
N VAL A 33 3.04 15.70 -9.05
CA VAL A 33 3.70 15.34 -7.78
C VAL A 33 5.20 15.11 -7.98
N HIS A 34 5.98 15.34 -6.95
CA HIS A 34 7.42 15.13 -6.94
C HIS A 34 7.81 14.22 -5.76
N PRO A 35 7.50 12.91 -5.84
CA PRO A 35 7.81 11.99 -4.76
C PRO A 35 9.31 11.72 -4.65
N LEU A 36 9.74 11.38 -3.43
CA LEU A 36 11.03 10.75 -3.18
C LEU A 36 10.85 9.23 -3.31
N VAL A 37 11.53 8.65 -4.27
CA VAL A 37 11.45 7.22 -4.59
C VAL A 37 12.73 6.51 -4.17
N SER A 38 12.60 5.34 -3.57
CA SER A 38 13.72 4.45 -3.28
C SER A 38 13.51 3.12 -3.99
N THR A 39 14.56 2.63 -4.62
CA THR A 39 14.56 1.34 -5.32
C THR A 39 15.33 0.32 -4.48
N VAL A 40 14.70 -0.81 -4.20
CA VAL A 40 15.34 -1.96 -3.55
C VAL A 40 15.36 -3.12 -4.52
N THR A 41 16.51 -3.76 -4.66
CA THR A 41 16.70 -4.91 -5.56
C THR A 41 17.27 -6.08 -4.80
N GLY A 42 16.96 -7.29 -5.23
CA GLY A 42 17.52 -8.52 -4.67
C GLY A 42 17.47 -9.65 -5.69
N LYS A 43 18.25 -10.68 -5.45
CA LYS A 43 18.21 -11.91 -6.23
C LYS A 43 17.48 -12.98 -5.43
N LEU A 44 16.48 -13.62 -6.03
CA LEU A 44 15.76 -14.71 -5.37
C LEU A 44 16.68 -15.92 -5.13
N LYS A 45 16.46 -16.63 -4.04
CA LYS A 45 17.06 -17.95 -3.80
C LYS A 45 16.66 -18.89 -4.93
N VAL A 46 17.55 -19.82 -5.29
CA VAL A 46 17.29 -20.82 -6.33
C VAL A 46 16.05 -21.67 -6.03
N THR A 47 15.71 -21.82 -4.75
CA THR A 47 14.55 -22.56 -4.26
C THR A 47 13.26 -21.72 -4.20
N SER A 48 13.32 -20.43 -4.49
CA SER A 48 12.19 -19.49 -4.39
C SER A 48 11.74 -19.02 -5.76
N ASN A 49 10.46 -18.74 -5.88
CA ASN A 49 9.81 -18.20 -7.08
C ASN A 49 9.07 -16.89 -6.76
N ALA A 50 8.39 -16.31 -7.75
CA ALA A 50 7.66 -15.06 -7.60
C ALA A 50 6.55 -15.12 -6.54
N LEU A 51 5.88 -16.27 -6.37
CA LEU A 51 4.84 -16.43 -5.34
C LEU A 51 5.43 -16.50 -3.94
N ASP A 52 6.59 -17.12 -3.77
CA ASP A 52 7.30 -17.14 -2.49
C ASP A 52 7.72 -15.72 -2.08
N LEU A 53 8.17 -14.91 -3.07
CA LEU A 53 8.47 -13.50 -2.86
C LEU A 53 7.22 -12.71 -2.44
N LEU A 54 6.11 -12.90 -3.15
CA LEU A 54 4.85 -12.24 -2.81
C LEU A 54 4.37 -12.64 -1.41
N GLN A 55 4.44 -13.91 -1.06
CA GLN A 55 4.03 -14.42 0.26
C GLN A 55 4.85 -13.80 1.40
N GLY A 56 6.17 -13.65 1.24
CA GLY A 56 7.04 -13.02 2.24
C GLY A 56 6.80 -11.50 2.34
N ALA A 57 6.60 -10.83 1.21
CA ALA A 57 6.39 -9.39 1.16
C ALA A 57 4.94 -8.94 1.47
N PHE A 58 3.96 -9.85 1.50
CA PHE A 58 2.55 -9.51 1.68
C PHE A 58 2.06 -9.83 3.12
N PRO A 59 1.24 -8.94 3.73
CA PRO A 59 0.97 -7.58 3.29
C PRO A 59 2.22 -6.69 3.44
N GLY A 60 2.34 -5.66 2.58
CA GLY A 60 3.52 -4.78 2.58
C GLY A 60 3.72 -4.11 3.95
N GLY A 61 4.93 -4.17 4.47
CA GLY A 61 5.24 -3.59 5.78
C GLY A 61 5.09 -2.06 5.81
N SER A 62 5.22 -1.40 4.65
CA SER A 62 5.03 0.07 4.51
C SER A 62 3.58 0.52 4.76
N ILE A 63 2.61 -0.39 4.65
CA ILE A 63 1.17 -0.08 4.84
C ILE A 63 0.59 -0.77 6.09
N THR A 64 1.39 -1.57 6.78
CA THR A 64 1.04 -2.22 8.04
C THR A 64 1.88 -1.69 9.19
N GLY A 65 3.15 -2.00 9.22
CA GLY A 65 4.10 -1.61 10.26
C GLY A 65 5.03 -2.76 10.64
N ALA A 66 5.94 -2.46 11.57
CA ALA A 66 6.88 -3.44 12.11
C ALA A 66 6.80 -3.47 13.65
N PRO A 67 6.76 -4.65 14.29
CA PRO A 67 6.65 -6.01 13.72
C PRO A 67 5.29 -6.25 13.03
N LYS A 68 5.30 -6.86 11.83
CA LYS A 68 4.15 -6.97 10.93
C LYS A 68 2.89 -7.55 11.59
N VAL A 69 3.00 -8.69 12.25
CA VAL A 69 1.88 -9.37 12.89
C VAL A 69 1.22 -8.49 13.97
N ARG A 70 2.05 -7.84 14.82
CA ARG A 70 1.51 -6.96 15.88
C ARG A 70 0.84 -5.70 15.29
N ALA A 71 1.42 -5.13 14.25
CA ALA A 71 0.83 -3.99 13.54
C ALA A 71 -0.54 -4.35 12.95
N MET A 72 -0.67 -5.52 12.32
CA MET A 72 -1.95 -6.01 11.79
C MET A 72 -3.01 -6.21 12.89
N GLN A 73 -2.62 -6.75 14.05
CA GLN A 73 -3.53 -6.88 15.20
C GLN A 73 -4.05 -5.52 15.68
N ILE A 74 -3.17 -4.52 15.76
CA ILE A 74 -3.54 -3.16 16.18
C ILE A 74 -4.48 -2.51 15.14
N ILE A 75 -4.23 -2.72 13.85
CA ILE A 75 -5.10 -2.25 12.77
C ILE A 75 -6.51 -2.84 12.94
N ASP A 76 -6.61 -4.15 13.17
CA ASP A 76 -7.88 -4.84 13.38
C ASP A 76 -8.62 -4.37 14.65
N GLU A 77 -7.87 -4.02 15.70
CA GLU A 77 -8.41 -3.50 16.95
C GLU A 77 -8.94 -2.05 16.83
N LEU A 78 -8.27 -1.21 16.04
CA LEU A 78 -8.49 0.25 16.06
C LEU A 78 -9.27 0.77 14.85
N GLU A 79 -9.16 0.15 13.69
CA GLU A 79 -9.88 0.62 12.50
C GLU A 79 -11.35 0.23 12.56
N PRO A 80 -12.28 1.19 12.35
CA PRO A 80 -13.71 0.92 12.50
C PRO A 80 -14.28 0.06 11.36
N THR A 81 -13.57 -0.03 10.24
CA THR A 81 -13.97 -0.76 9.03
C THR A 81 -12.84 -1.62 8.50
N ASN A 82 -13.18 -2.78 7.96
CA ASN A 82 -12.21 -3.65 7.33
C ASN A 82 -11.62 -2.99 6.08
N ARG A 83 -10.32 -3.16 5.86
CA ARG A 83 -9.60 -2.60 4.71
C ARG A 83 -10.03 -3.18 3.37
N ASN A 84 -10.59 -4.40 3.35
CA ASN A 84 -11.03 -5.09 2.14
C ASN A 84 -9.89 -5.13 1.10
N ILE A 85 -10.10 -4.58 -0.11
CA ILE A 85 -9.08 -4.46 -1.16
C ILE A 85 -8.01 -3.40 -0.83
N TYR A 86 -8.33 -2.43 0.01
CA TYR A 86 -7.39 -1.39 0.42
C TYR A 86 -6.19 -1.99 1.15
N CYS A 87 -4.99 -1.54 0.82
CA CYS A 87 -3.72 -2.11 1.30
C CYS A 87 -3.46 -3.57 0.85
N GLY A 88 -4.30 -4.12 -0.02
CA GLY A 88 -4.05 -5.37 -0.70
C GLY A 88 -3.02 -5.23 -1.81
N SER A 89 -2.85 -6.27 -2.61
CA SER A 89 -1.98 -6.28 -3.78
C SER A 89 -2.77 -6.61 -5.02
N MET A 90 -2.49 -5.90 -6.11
CA MET A 90 -3.06 -6.18 -7.43
C MET A 90 -1.92 -6.27 -8.45
N GLY A 91 -2.01 -7.24 -9.35
CA GLY A 91 -0.99 -7.40 -10.37
C GLY A 91 -1.21 -8.63 -11.24
N TYR A 92 -0.15 -9.06 -11.88
CA TYR A 92 -0.16 -10.27 -12.71
C TYR A 92 1.06 -11.15 -12.43
N LEU A 93 0.91 -12.42 -12.71
CA LEU A 93 1.97 -13.41 -12.75
C LEU A 93 1.93 -14.09 -14.11
N GLY A 94 2.99 -13.92 -14.89
CA GLY A 94 3.15 -14.52 -16.21
C GLY A 94 3.56 -15.99 -16.14
N VAL A 95 3.32 -16.71 -17.24
CA VAL A 95 3.64 -18.13 -17.35
C VAL A 95 5.15 -18.43 -17.34
N PHE A 96 5.96 -17.42 -17.56
CA PHE A 96 7.43 -17.52 -17.52
C PHE A 96 8.02 -17.13 -16.16
N GLY A 97 7.14 -16.86 -15.15
CA GLY A 97 7.55 -16.50 -13.80
C GLY A 97 7.81 -15.01 -13.57
N ASP A 98 7.55 -14.17 -14.58
CA ASP A 98 7.51 -12.72 -14.43
C ASP A 98 6.29 -12.31 -13.62
N MET A 99 6.45 -11.34 -12.73
CA MET A 99 5.39 -10.81 -11.88
C MET A 99 5.54 -9.31 -11.73
N ASP A 100 4.42 -8.61 -11.77
CA ASP A 100 4.35 -7.21 -11.39
C ASP A 100 3.11 -6.98 -10.54
N THR A 101 3.29 -6.33 -9.39
CA THR A 101 2.23 -6.06 -8.42
C THR A 101 2.38 -4.66 -7.85
N ASN A 102 1.25 -4.05 -7.51
CA ASN A 102 1.23 -2.79 -6.77
C ASN A 102 0.41 -2.92 -5.49
N ILE A 103 0.69 -2.06 -4.53
CA ILE A 103 -0.13 -1.93 -3.31
C ILE A 103 -1.35 -1.07 -3.64
N CYS A 104 -2.54 -1.55 -3.27
CA CYS A 104 -3.81 -0.85 -3.45
C CYS A 104 -3.99 0.25 -2.40
N ILE A 105 -3.35 1.41 -2.62
CA ILE A 105 -3.55 2.63 -1.83
C ILE A 105 -4.44 3.61 -2.59
N ARG A 106 -5.10 4.53 -1.90
CA ARG A 106 -6.04 5.50 -2.50
C ARG A 106 -7.07 4.80 -3.38
N THR A 107 -7.67 3.75 -2.83
CA THR A 107 -8.47 2.78 -3.58
C THR A 107 -9.94 3.14 -3.56
N LEU A 108 -10.57 2.97 -4.70
CA LEU A 108 -12.03 3.08 -4.85
C LEU A 108 -12.59 1.68 -5.13
N LEU A 109 -13.63 1.31 -4.41
CA LEU A 109 -14.40 0.09 -4.67
C LEU A 109 -15.85 0.46 -4.95
N CYS A 110 -16.35 0.04 -6.10
CA CYS A 110 -17.75 0.19 -6.44
C CYS A 110 -18.47 -1.14 -6.25
N GLU A 111 -19.39 -1.18 -5.31
CA GLU A 111 -20.25 -2.33 -5.07
C GLU A 111 -21.62 -2.09 -5.69
N LYS A 112 -22.12 -3.09 -6.41
CA LYS A 112 -23.46 -3.05 -6.99
C LYS A 112 -24.32 -4.14 -6.34
N SER A 113 -25.39 -3.71 -5.66
CA SER A 113 -26.38 -4.61 -5.06
C SER A 113 -27.76 -4.24 -5.56
N ASN A 114 -28.46 -5.19 -6.15
CA ASN A 114 -29.86 -5.14 -6.67
C ASN A 114 -30.29 -3.85 -7.38
N HIS A 115 -30.36 -2.70 -6.69
CA HIS A 115 -30.77 -1.41 -7.27
C HIS A 115 -29.94 -0.24 -6.72
N GLN A 116 -28.90 -0.54 -5.94
CA GLN A 116 -28.04 0.47 -5.33
C GLN A 116 -26.59 0.24 -5.72
N GLN A 117 -25.89 1.32 -6.02
CA GLN A 117 -24.44 1.32 -6.19
C GLN A 117 -23.84 2.09 -5.03
N THR A 118 -22.88 1.49 -4.35
CA THR A 118 -22.14 2.12 -3.26
C THR A 118 -20.67 2.21 -3.67
N MET A 119 -20.09 3.38 -3.48
CA MET A 119 -18.67 3.61 -3.73
C MET A 119 -17.95 3.83 -2.40
N HIS A 120 -16.96 3.00 -2.14
CA HIS A 120 -16.07 3.11 -1.01
C HIS A 120 -14.77 3.75 -1.45
N CYS A 121 -14.25 4.67 -0.64
CA CYS A 121 -12.95 5.31 -0.87
C CYS A 121 -12.10 5.17 0.38
N TRP A 122 -10.94 4.55 0.24
CA TRP A 122 -9.96 4.44 1.32
C TRP A 122 -8.76 5.31 1.05
N ALA A 123 -8.37 6.06 2.06
CA ALA A 123 -7.12 6.81 2.09
C ALA A 123 -6.57 6.81 3.52
N GLY A 124 -5.26 6.92 3.65
CA GLY A 124 -4.61 6.94 4.95
C GLY A 124 -3.18 7.47 4.87
N GLY A 125 -2.54 7.60 6.01
CA GLY A 125 -1.15 8.02 6.19
C GLY A 125 -0.33 7.04 7.00
N GLY A 126 0.97 7.28 7.08
CA GLY A 126 1.88 6.54 7.96
C GLY A 126 1.96 7.22 9.31
N ILE A 127 1.54 6.56 10.36
CA ILE A 127 1.59 7.08 11.73
C ILE A 127 2.96 6.75 12.34
N VAL A 128 3.64 7.75 12.84
CA VAL A 128 4.93 7.66 13.53
C VAL A 128 4.85 8.33 14.91
N LEU A 129 5.91 8.19 15.71
CA LEU A 129 5.93 8.68 17.08
C LEU A 129 5.61 10.19 17.21
N ASP A 130 6.06 10.99 16.24
CA ASP A 130 5.88 12.45 16.21
C ASP A 130 4.61 12.88 15.46
N SER A 131 3.77 11.94 15.02
CA SER A 131 2.55 12.23 14.29
C SER A 131 1.52 12.96 15.17
N ASN A 132 0.86 13.96 14.59
CA ASN A 132 -0.27 14.64 15.17
C ASN A 132 -1.57 14.19 14.49
N ALA A 133 -2.55 13.77 15.26
CA ALA A 133 -3.79 13.18 14.74
C ALA A 133 -4.54 14.10 13.74
N LYS A 134 -4.53 15.42 13.98
CA LYS A 134 -5.18 16.39 13.09
C LYS A 134 -4.47 16.51 11.74
N ASP A 135 -3.14 16.51 11.77
CA ASP A 135 -2.32 16.68 10.58
C ASP A 135 -2.36 15.39 9.74
N GLU A 136 -2.31 14.22 10.36
CA GLU A 136 -2.47 12.92 9.68
C GLU A 136 -3.85 12.76 9.04
N TYR A 137 -4.91 13.19 9.73
CA TYR A 137 -6.26 13.21 9.17
C TYR A 137 -6.34 14.13 7.96
N GLN A 138 -5.77 15.34 8.06
CA GLN A 138 -5.73 16.29 6.93
C GLN A 138 -4.94 15.73 5.75
N GLU A 139 -3.79 15.09 6.00
CA GLU A 139 -2.99 14.44 4.96
C GLU A 139 -3.79 13.34 4.25
N SER A 140 -4.59 12.55 4.99
CA SER A 140 -5.45 11.53 4.40
C SER A 140 -6.48 12.13 3.45
N LEU A 141 -7.09 13.26 3.79
CA LEU A 141 -8.03 13.99 2.93
C LEU A 141 -7.32 14.60 1.70
N ASP A 142 -6.14 15.19 1.88
CA ASP A 142 -5.35 15.79 0.80
C ASP A 142 -4.98 14.75 -0.27
N LYS A 143 -4.68 13.52 0.13
CA LYS A 143 -4.36 12.42 -0.78
C LYS A 143 -5.50 12.05 -1.74
N VAL A 144 -6.76 12.28 -1.35
CA VAL A 144 -7.96 12.00 -2.17
C VAL A 144 -8.67 13.26 -2.65
N SER A 145 -8.13 14.44 -2.34
CA SER A 145 -8.74 15.74 -2.64
C SER A 145 -9.05 15.98 -4.13
N LYS A 146 -8.32 15.35 -5.04
CA LYS A 146 -8.55 15.42 -6.49
C LYS A 146 -9.57 14.40 -6.98
N ILE A 147 -9.83 13.35 -6.19
CA ILE A 147 -10.73 12.25 -6.54
C ILE A 147 -12.14 12.53 -6.03
N LEU A 148 -12.26 12.91 -4.76
CA LEU A 148 -13.55 13.13 -4.10
C LEU A 148 -14.50 14.11 -4.83
N PRO A 149 -14.02 15.26 -5.35
CA PRO A 149 -14.89 16.20 -6.07
C PRO A 149 -15.49 15.63 -7.36
N ILE A 150 -14.77 14.68 -8.00
CA ILE A 150 -15.26 14.04 -9.23
C ILE A 150 -16.39 13.06 -8.90
N LEU A 151 -16.35 12.45 -7.71
CA LEU A 151 -17.33 11.47 -7.24
C LEU A 151 -18.56 12.13 -6.62
N SER A 152 -18.46 13.40 -6.18
CA SER A 152 -19.51 14.12 -5.47
C SER A 152 -20.61 14.70 -6.37
N PHE A 153 -20.69 14.32 -7.63
CA PHE A 153 -21.77 14.75 -8.53
C PHE A 153 -23.17 14.26 -8.10
N ASP A 154 -23.23 13.31 -7.15
CA ASP A 154 -24.50 12.91 -6.51
C ASP A 154 -24.26 12.69 -5.02
N SER A 155 -24.67 13.65 -4.21
CA SER A 155 -24.45 13.69 -2.75
C SER A 155 -25.19 12.59 -1.98
N SER A 156 -25.91 11.71 -2.64
CA SER A 156 -26.61 10.55 -2.06
C SER A 156 -25.74 9.29 -1.99
N LEU A 157 -24.51 9.30 -2.52
CA LEU A 157 -23.69 8.11 -2.75
C LEU A 157 -22.37 8.04 -1.94
N LEU A 158 -22.03 9.09 -1.18
CA LEU A 158 -20.79 9.12 -0.42
C LEU A 158 -21.02 8.71 1.04
N MET A 159 -20.64 7.50 1.37
CA MET A 159 -20.34 7.12 2.76
C MET A 159 -18.83 7.02 2.90
N LEU A 160 -18.23 7.90 3.71
CA LEU A 160 -16.85 7.81 4.17
C LEU A 160 -16.82 6.84 5.35
N GLY A 161 -16.06 5.76 5.18
CA GLY A 161 -15.79 4.78 6.24
C GLY A 161 -14.52 5.12 7.02
#